data_5f4ef34af1dc7133750d3c030dec677e
#
_entry.id   5f4ef34af1dc7133750d3c030dec677e
#
_cell.length_a   1.000
_cell.length_b   1.000
_cell.length_c   1.000
_cell.angle_alpha   90.00
_cell.angle_beta   90.00
_cell.angle_gamma   90.00
#
_symmetry.space_group_name_H-M   'P 1'
#
loop_
_entity.id
_entity.type
_entity.pdbx_description
1 polymer ?
#
loop_
_entity_poly.entity_id
_entity_poly.type
_entity_poly.pdbx_seq_one_letter_code
_entity_poly.pdbx_strand_id
1 'polypeptide(L)'
;WSKSLAYRDDPRLAGFGFEHDSMVMPPREVGEAEQPPRLFIAALDALLGDLQASGMDTASIAAINTAGQQHGHVYLGEAARSAFASLRENAHQENLLTALKDCFAYGGAPIWKTANTTGEAEHIRKKTGGKAAIIERTGSDIPLRFAACVHRKLAGRYPQAYAATRHILQISSLIPAILVGDCTIPLDFGNACGTGIMNYRARQWDETVLQAVAADLPGGAVALAAKLPPLAHPLTACGTIAAYFQRRYGFSADCRIIVGSGDNPQSKVLASGDLLSLGTSFVYMISSPEAAIDPNGAANAMYDGLGRPFNFGCRTNGALAW
;
A
#
# COMPACT_ATOMS: atom_id res chain seq x y z
N TRP A 1 20.00 15.96 1.38
CA TRP A 1 18.79 16.66 0.93
C TRP A 1 17.57 16.08 1.59
N SER A 2 16.66 16.93 2.03
CA SER A 2 15.37 16.56 2.60
C SER A 2 14.31 17.54 2.08
N LYS A 3 13.13 17.03 1.73
CA LYS A 3 12.01 17.84 1.23
C LYS A 3 10.69 17.26 1.71
N SER A 4 9.82 18.13 2.19
CA SER A 4 8.41 17.83 2.45
C SER A 4 7.56 18.62 1.49
N LEU A 5 6.52 17.97 0.93
CA LEU A 5 5.49 18.63 0.13
C LEU A 5 4.27 18.87 1.03
N ALA A 6 3.83 20.13 1.11
CA ALA A 6 2.62 20.48 1.83
C ALA A 6 1.43 20.43 0.86
N TYR A 7 0.56 19.46 1.01
CA TYR A 7 -0.62 19.29 0.13
C TYR A 7 -1.54 20.52 0.09
N ARG A 8 -1.55 21.32 1.15
CA ARG A 8 -2.38 22.54 1.24
C ARG A 8 -1.82 23.68 0.41
N ASP A 9 -0.52 23.81 0.38
CA ASP A 9 0.18 25.03 -0.06
C ASP A 9 0.88 24.85 -1.40
N ASP A 10 1.08 23.61 -1.85
CA ASP A 10 1.75 23.32 -3.10
C ASP A 10 0.75 23.32 -4.27
N PRO A 11 0.79 24.31 -5.18
CA PRO A 11 -0.14 24.41 -6.30
C PRO A 11 -0.08 23.21 -7.26
N ARG A 12 1.04 22.47 -7.27
CA ARG A 12 1.19 21.25 -8.09
C ARG A 12 0.33 20.10 -7.56
N LEU A 13 -0.12 20.19 -6.30
CA LEU A 13 -0.96 19.20 -5.64
C LEU A 13 -2.42 19.66 -5.47
N ALA A 14 -2.80 20.78 -6.11
CA ALA A 14 -4.16 21.29 -6.09
C ALA A 14 -5.07 20.55 -7.11
N GLY A 15 -6.37 20.63 -6.89
CA GLY A 15 -7.38 20.18 -7.87
C GLY A 15 -7.64 18.68 -7.93
N PHE A 16 -7.18 17.91 -6.94
CA PHE A 16 -7.41 16.45 -6.88
C PHE A 16 -8.70 16.04 -6.16
N GLY A 17 -9.54 17.00 -5.73
CA GLY A 17 -10.86 16.70 -5.15
C GLY A 17 -10.83 16.13 -3.72
N PHE A 18 -9.82 16.49 -2.93
CA PHE A 18 -9.74 16.15 -1.51
C PHE A 18 -10.03 17.38 -0.63
N GLU A 19 -10.46 17.13 0.61
CA GLU A 19 -10.61 18.16 1.61
C GLU A 19 -9.24 18.55 2.18
N HIS A 20 -8.89 19.83 2.12
CA HIS A 20 -7.58 20.33 2.53
C HIS A 20 -7.20 19.96 3.97
N ASP A 21 -8.16 19.94 4.90
CA ASP A 21 -7.88 19.66 6.32
C ASP A 21 -7.64 18.20 6.62
N SER A 22 -8.28 17.29 5.89
CA SER A 22 -8.21 15.85 6.12
C SER A 22 -7.37 15.09 5.09
N MET A 23 -7.05 15.72 3.95
CA MET A 23 -6.39 15.10 2.79
C MET A 23 -7.13 13.86 2.26
N VAL A 24 -8.43 13.78 2.51
CA VAL A 24 -9.31 12.72 2.01
C VAL A 24 -10.36 13.32 1.09
N MET A 25 -10.89 12.51 0.19
CA MET A 25 -12.05 12.85 -0.62
C MET A 25 -13.29 12.97 0.29
N PRO A 26 -14.27 13.82 -0.06
CA PRO A 26 -15.53 13.85 0.65
C PRO A 26 -16.11 12.43 0.76
N PRO A 27 -16.41 11.92 1.97
CA PRO A 27 -16.88 10.56 2.15
C PRO A 27 -18.30 10.42 1.61
N ARG A 28 -18.58 9.32 0.90
CA ARG A 28 -19.94 9.02 0.39
C ARG A 28 -20.81 8.36 1.46
N GLU A 29 -20.17 7.82 2.48
CA GLU A 29 -20.83 7.21 3.65
C GLU A 29 -19.95 7.31 4.90
N VAL A 30 -20.57 7.23 6.06
CA VAL A 30 -19.86 7.31 7.35
C VAL A 30 -18.81 6.22 7.46
N GLY A 31 -17.60 6.59 7.87
CA GLY A 31 -16.46 5.68 8.03
C GLY A 31 -15.72 5.35 6.72
N GLU A 32 -16.13 5.90 5.59
CA GLU A 32 -15.36 5.85 4.36
C GLU A 32 -14.19 6.84 4.43
N ALA A 33 -13.02 6.43 3.99
CA ALA A 33 -11.86 7.32 3.85
C ALA A 33 -11.02 6.91 2.65
N GLU A 34 -10.97 7.78 1.65
CA GLU A 34 -10.23 7.57 0.41
C GLU A 34 -9.43 8.80 0.03
N GLN A 35 -8.32 8.58 -0.65
CA GLN A 35 -7.52 9.64 -1.28
C GLN A 35 -7.56 9.49 -2.81
N PRO A 36 -7.42 10.59 -3.57
CA PRO A 36 -7.35 10.48 -5.02
C PRO A 36 -6.02 9.82 -5.44
N PRO A 37 -6.02 8.69 -6.14
CA PRO A 37 -4.80 7.96 -6.47
C PRO A 37 -3.83 8.79 -7.36
N ARG A 38 -4.34 9.70 -8.16
CA ARG A 38 -3.54 10.61 -8.98
C ARG A 38 -2.71 11.61 -8.17
N LEU A 39 -3.11 11.88 -6.92
CA LEU A 39 -2.35 12.74 -6.01
C LEU A 39 -0.95 12.16 -5.72
N PHE A 40 -0.85 10.83 -5.54
CA PHE A 40 0.45 10.18 -5.32
C PHE A 40 1.38 10.32 -6.52
N ILE A 41 0.84 10.28 -7.74
CA ILE A 41 1.60 10.49 -8.97
C ILE A 41 2.10 11.93 -9.05
N ALA A 42 1.22 12.91 -8.78
CA ALA A 42 1.59 14.32 -8.78
C ALA A 42 2.65 14.64 -7.71
N ALA A 43 2.51 14.07 -6.52
CA ALA A 43 3.46 14.25 -5.44
C ALA A 43 4.85 13.66 -5.79
N LEU A 44 4.89 12.50 -6.45
CA LEU A 44 6.13 11.90 -6.94
C LEU A 44 6.81 12.81 -7.98
N ASP A 45 6.07 13.26 -8.99
CA ASP A 45 6.59 14.13 -10.05
C ASP A 45 7.12 15.46 -9.49
N ALA A 46 6.37 16.07 -8.56
CA ALA A 46 6.77 17.29 -7.87
C ALA A 46 8.04 17.09 -7.01
N LEU A 47 8.12 15.99 -6.25
CA LEU A 47 9.26 15.69 -5.40
C LEU A 47 10.54 15.45 -6.22
N LEU A 48 10.43 14.72 -7.32
CA LEU A 48 11.57 14.45 -8.22
C LEU A 48 12.01 15.71 -8.95
N GLY A 49 11.07 16.60 -9.32
CA GLY A 49 11.39 17.92 -9.86
C GLY A 49 12.16 18.80 -8.86
N ASP A 50 11.73 18.80 -7.59
CA ASP A 50 12.42 19.52 -6.53
C ASP A 50 13.82 18.93 -6.24
N LEU A 51 13.97 17.59 -6.31
CA LEU A 51 15.25 16.91 -6.18
C LEU A 51 16.22 17.36 -7.29
N GLN A 52 15.77 17.36 -8.54
CA GLN A 52 16.58 17.81 -9.67
C GLN A 52 16.95 19.29 -9.53
N ALA A 53 15.99 20.15 -9.17
CA ALA A 53 16.22 21.58 -8.98
C ALA A 53 17.17 21.91 -7.83
N SER A 54 17.35 21.00 -6.87
CA SER A 54 18.29 21.15 -5.76
C SER A 54 19.77 21.07 -6.16
N GLY A 55 20.06 20.66 -7.40
CA GLY A 55 21.42 20.43 -7.90
C GLY A 55 22.06 19.13 -7.37
N MET A 56 21.30 18.26 -6.71
CA MET A 56 21.82 16.96 -6.30
C MET A 56 22.12 16.09 -7.53
N ASP A 57 23.26 15.44 -7.51
CA ASP A 57 23.64 14.47 -8.54
C ASP A 57 22.80 13.20 -8.42
N THR A 58 21.69 13.17 -9.14
CA THR A 58 20.77 12.04 -9.18
C THR A 58 21.38 10.80 -9.82
N ALA A 59 22.41 10.94 -10.67
CA ALA A 59 23.12 9.82 -11.26
C ALA A 59 23.91 9.00 -10.23
N SER A 60 24.28 9.63 -9.10
CA SER A 60 24.97 8.96 -7.99
C SER A 60 24.05 8.13 -7.09
N ILE A 61 22.71 8.21 -7.27
CA ILE A 61 21.74 7.48 -6.46
C ILE A 61 21.73 6.01 -6.91
N ALA A 62 22.29 5.14 -6.06
CA ALA A 62 22.42 3.71 -6.36
C ALA A 62 21.11 2.91 -6.17
N ALA A 63 20.24 3.35 -5.25
CA ALA A 63 18.98 2.67 -4.97
C ALA A 63 17.92 3.62 -4.39
N ILE A 64 16.66 3.31 -4.64
CA ILE A 64 15.49 3.98 -4.05
C ILE A 64 14.65 2.93 -3.31
N ASN A 65 14.36 3.22 -2.04
CA ASN A 65 13.41 2.47 -1.24
C ASN A 65 12.26 3.40 -0.82
N THR A 66 11.04 2.88 -0.79
CA THR A 66 9.85 3.67 -0.49
C THR A 66 9.15 3.19 0.77
N ALA A 67 8.53 4.13 1.49
CA ALA A 67 7.59 3.85 2.54
C ALA A 67 6.22 4.45 2.17
N GLY A 68 5.15 3.71 2.39
CA GLY A 68 3.79 4.19 2.14
C GLY A 68 2.86 3.90 3.29
N GLN A 69 1.79 4.67 3.42
CA GLN A 69 0.78 4.41 4.45
C GLN A 69 0.27 2.96 4.34
N GLN A 70 0.23 2.25 5.47
CA GLN A 70 -0.29 0.88 5.50
C GLN A 70 -1.78 0.84 5.17
N HIS A 71 -2.23 -0.30 4.66
CA HIS A 71 -3.61 -0.61 4.25
C HIS A 71 -4.11 0.19 3.04
N GLY A 72 -3.50 1.33 2.71
CA GLY A 72 -3.87 2.11 1.53
C GLY A 72 -3.53 1.38 0.23
N HIS A 73 -4.46 1.34 -0.72
CA HIS A 73 -4.27 0.62 -1.97
C HIS A 73 -5.04 1.25 -3.14
N VAL A 74 -4.64 0.88 -4.35
CA VAL A 74 -5.23 1.34 -5.61
C VAL A 74 -5.65 0.16 -6.48
N TYR A 75 -6.64 0.38 -7.32
CA TYR A 75 -7.18 -0.60 -8.26
C TYR A 75 -6.84 -0.18 -9.68
N LEU A 76 -5.96 -0.94 -10.33
CA LEU A 76 -5.48 -0.67 -11.67
C LEU A 76 -6.28 -1.45 -12.71
N GLY A 77 -6.64 -0.78 -13.80
CA GLY A 77 -7.40 -1.32 -14.91
C GLY A 77 -6.52 -1.88 -16.02
N GLU A 78 -7.16 -2.20 -17.15
CA GLU A 78 -6.54 -2.80 -18.33
C GLU A 78 -5.39 -1.96 -18.91
N ALA A 79 -5.56 -0.62 -18.97
CA ALA A 79 -4.57 0.27 -19.53
C ALA A 79 -3.27 0.38 -18.70
N ALA A 80 -3.29 -0.06 -17.44
CA ALA A 80 -2.13 0.11 -16.54
C ALA A 80 -0.88 -0.58 -17.07
N ARG A 81 -1.00 -1.82 -17.57
CA ARG A 81 0.17 -2.59 -18.04
C ARG A 81 0.93 -1.89 -19.17
N SER A 82 0.21 -1.41 -20.18
CA SER A 82 0.82 -0.69 -21.29
C SER A 82 1.35 0.68 -20.88
N ALA A 83 0.61 1.42 -20.05
CA ALA A 83 1.02 2.74 -19.59
C ALA A 83 2.28 2.68 -18.71
N PHE A 84 2.40 1.70 -17.83
CA PHE A 84 3.61 1.50 -17.03
C PHE A 84 4.79 1.05 -17.92
N ALA A 85 4.56 0.09 -18.83
CA ALA A 85 5.60 -0.37 -19.76
C ALA A 85 6.16 0.76 -20.62
N SER A 86 5.32 1.73 -21.02
CA SER A 86 5.76 2.88 -21.81
C SER A 86 6.77 3.77 -21.05
N LEU A 87 6.74 3.81 -19.71
CA LEU A 87 7.75 4.51 -18.92
C LEU A 87 9.13 3.85 -19.05
N ARG A 88 9.19 2.51 -19.19
CA ARG A 88 10.45 1.77 -19.42
C ARG A 88 10.99 2.00 -20.82
N GLU A 89 10.12 2.00 -21.80
CA GLU A 89 10.48 2.16 -23.21
C GLU A 89 10.77 3.61 -23.57
N ASN A 90 10.45 4.54 -22.64
CA ASN A 90 10.56 5.97 -22.84
C ASN A 90 9.76 6.50 -24.04
N ALA A 91 8.62 5.85 -24.31
CA ALA A 91 7.73 6.20 -25.40
C ALA A 91 7.00 7.54 -25.17
N HIS A 92 6.86 7.99 -23.90
CA HIS A 92 6.15 9.20 -23.55
C HIS A 92 7.10 10.35 -23.21
N GLN A 93 6.84 11.49 -23.83
CA GLN A 93 7.44 12.78 -23.46
C GLN A 93 6.54 13.58 -22.51
N GLU A 94 5.37 13.06 -22.18
CA GLU A 94 4.37 13.66 -21.32
C GLU A 94 4.76 13.56 -19.84
N ASN A 95 4.09 14.33 -18.99
CA ASN A 95 4.27 14.19 -17.55
C ASN A 95 3.60 12.90 -17.03
N LEU A 96 3.97 12.46 -15.84
CA LEU A 96 3.46 11.22 -15.25
C LEU A 96 1.93 11.18 -15.14
N LEU A 97 1.30 12.31 -14.81
CA LEU A 97 -0.16 12.40 -14.68
C LEU A 97 -0.88 12.10 -16.00
N THR A 98 -0.33 12.56 -17.11
CA THR A 98 -0.88 12.29 -18.44
C THR A 98 -0.58 10.85 -18.87
N ALA A 99 0.64 10.39 -18.66
CA ALA A 99 1.05 9.02 -19.01
C ALA A 99 0.21 7.96 -18.28
N LEU A 100 -0.18 8.22 -17.02
CA LEU A 100 -0.90 7.28 -16.17
C LEU A 100 -2.38 7.63 -15.95
N LYS A 101 -2.96 8.55 -16.74
CA LYS A 101 -4.31 9.07 -16.52
C LYS A 101 -5.42 8.02 -16.52
N ASP A 102 -5.29 6.98 -17.34
CA ASP A 102 -6.31 5.95 -17.58
C ASP A 102 -6.01 4.63 -16.86
N CYS A 103 -5.01 4.63 -15.93
CA CYS A 103 -4.57 3.40 -15.26
C CYS A 103 -5.53 2.88 -14.20
N PHE A 104 -6.39 3.73 -13.64
CA PHE A 104 -7.21 3.38 -12.48
C PHE A 104 -8.59 2.88 -12.88
N ALA A 105 -8.94 1.66 -12.47
CA ALA A 105 -10.29 1.11 -12.60
C ALA A 105 -11.27 1.71 -11.58
N TYR A 106 -10.75 2.27 -10.48
CA TYR A 106 -11.51 2.93 -9.43
C TYR A 106 -10.85 4.27 -9.06
N GLY A 107 -11.67 5.31 -8.92
CA GLY A 107 -11.20 6.68 -8.75
C GLY A 107 -10.76 7.06 -7.33
N GLY A 108 -10.96 6.18 -6.34
CA GLY A 108 -10.53 6.35 -4.95
C GLY A 108 -9.41 5.37 -4.57
N ALA A 109 -8.56 5.78 -3.65
CA ALA A 109 -7.61 4.91 -2.96
C ALA A 109 -8.05 4.81 -1.49
N PRO A 110 -8.70 3.73 -1.07
CA PRO A 110 -9.03 3.52 0.34
C PRO A 110 -7.77 3.56 1.19
N ILE A 111 -7.87 4.13 2.40
CA ILE A 111 -6.72 4.33 3.29
C ILE A 111 -6.98 3.75 4.69
N TRP A 112 -5.98 3.78 5.55
CA TRP A 112 -6.00 3.25 6.91
C TRP A 112 -7.12 3.82 7.83
N LYS A 113 -7.72 4.95 7.49
CA LYS A 113 -8.86 5.55 8.21
C LYS A 113 -10.20 4.87 7.89
N THR A 114 -10.28 4.03 6.88
CA THR A 114 -11.51 3.31 6.51
C THR A 114 -11.98 2.44 7.68
N ALA A 115 -13.24 2.61 8.07
CA ALA A 115 -13.85 1.96 9.24
C ALA A 115 -15.27 1.42 8.98
N ASN A 116 -15.76 1.46 7.76
CA ASN A 116 -17.13 1.11 7.38
C ASN A 116 -17.26 -0.29 6.75
N THR A 117 -16.47 -1.25 7.22
CA THR A 117 -16.36 -2.62 6.70
C THR A 117 -16.70 -3.68 7.75
N THR A 118 -17.56 -3.36 8.71
CA THR A 118 -17.92 -4.28 9.82
C THR A 118 -18.54 -5.57 9.31
N GLY A 119 -19.48 -5.48 8.36
CA GLY A 119 -20.14 -6.65 7.79
C GLY A 119 -19.18 -7.56 7.02
N GLU A 120 -18.23 -6.97 6.29
CA GLU A 120 -17.18 -7.69 5.56
C GLU A 120 -16.22 -8.41 6.51
N ALA A 121 -15.80 -7.75 7.58
CA ALA A 121 -14.94 -8.34 8.59
C ALA A 121 -15.62 -9.53 9.30
N GLU A 122 -16.89 -9.40 9.68
CA GLU A 122 -17.67 -10.48 10.28
C GLU A 122 -17.87 -11.65 9.30
N HIS A 123 -18.16 -11.35 8.03
CA HIS A 123 -18.28 -12.36 6.98
C HIS A 123 -16.97 -13.15 6.82
N ILE A 124 -15.83 -12.46 6.71
CA ILE A 124 -14.52 -13.10 6.54
C ILE A 124 -14.20 -13.97 7.76
N ARG A 125 -14.38 -13.45 8.99
CA ARG A 125 -14.19 -14.25 10.21
C ARG A 125 -15.03 -15.53 10.19
N LYS A 126 -16.32 -15.41 9.91
CA LYS A 126 -17.24 -16.55 9.86
C LYS A 126 -16.82 -17.59 8.83
N LYS A 127 -16.47 -17.14 7.61
CA LYS A 127 -16.07 -18.04 6.52
C LYS A 127 -14.70 -18.68 6.73
N THR A 128 -13.82 -18.04 7.51
CA THR A 128 -12.49 -18.60 7.86
C THR A 128 -12.54 -19.59 9.02
N GLY A 129 -13.67 -19.72 9.71
CA GLY A 129 -13.82 -20.61 10.87
C GLY A 129 -13.80 -19.88 12.22
N GLY A 130 -13.96 -18.57 12.23
CA GLY A 130 -14.06 -17.73 13.43
C GLY A 130 -12.78 -16.94 13.75
N LYS A 131 -12.86 -16.16 14.82
CA LYS A 131 -11.78 -15.26 15.27
C LYS A 131 -10.44 -15.97 15.46
N ALA A 132 -10.41 -17.09 16.18
CA ALA A 132 -9.17 -17.81 16.44
C ALA A 132 -8.51 -18.33 15.15
N ALA A 133 -9.33 -18.82 14.20
CA ALA A 133 -8.83 -19.34 12.95
C ALA A 133 -8.20 -18.26 12.05
N ILE A 134 -8.80 -17.07 11.96
CA ILE A 134 -8.23 -15.96 11.17
C ILE A 134 -6.94 -15.44 11.82
N ILE A 135 -6.89 -15.31 13.14
CA ILE A 135 -5.70 -14.88 13.87
C ILE A 135 -4.54 -15.86 13.65
N GLU A 136 -4.78 -17.17 13.81
CA GLU A 136 -3.74 -18.20 13.60
C GLU A 136 -3.17 -18.17 12.17
N ARG A 137 -4.00 -17.90 11.17
CA ARG A 137 -3.57 -17.81 9.77
C ARG A 137 -2.82 -16.53 9.46
N THR A 138 -3.38 -15.39 9.84
CA THR A 138 -2.91 -14.07 9.37
C THR A 138 -2.14 -13.26 10.40
N GLY A 139 -2.13 -13.70 11.67
CA GLY A 139 -1.56 -12.93 12.77
C GLY A 139 -2.41 -11.76 13.24
N SER A 140 -3.67 -11.64 12.76
CA SER A 140 -4.53 -10.46 13.03
C SER A 140 -6.01 -10.84 13.06
N ASP A 141 -6.81 -10.13 13.88
CA ASP A 141 -8.27 -10.31 13.93
C ASP A 141 -8.99 -9.46 12.86
N ILE A 142 -8.47 -9.45 11.64
CA ILE A 142 -9.05 -8.76 10.48
C ILE A 142 -9.64 -7.37 10.81
N PRO A 143 -8.83 -6.38 11.22
CA PRO A 143 -9.29 -5.01 11.49
C PRO A 143 -10.03 -4.40 10.30
N LEU A 144 -11.01 -3.52 10.57
CA LEU A 144 -11.91 -2.95 9.55
C LEU A 144 -11.20 -2.28 8.38
N ARG A 145 -10.03 -1.69 8.63
CA ARG A 145 -9.20 -1.00 7.61
C ARG A 145 -8.39 -1.93 6.72
N PHE A 146 -8.34 -3.23 7.03
CA PHE A 146 -7.52 -4.17 6.26
C PHE A 146 -8.06 -4.36 4.84
N ALA A 147 -7.15 -4.49 3.90
CA ALA A 147 -7.48 -4.54 2.47
C ALA A 147 -8.46 -5.67 2.12
N ALA A 148 -8.41 -6.81 2.79
CA ALA A 148 -9.36 -7.90 2.63
C ALA A 148 -10.83 -7.44 2.76
N CYS A 149 -11.13 -6.67 3.82
CA CYS A 149 -12.47 -6.14 4.07
C CYS A 149 -12.86 -5.14 2.98
N VAL A 150 -11.94 -4.26 2.62
CA VAL A 150 -12.18 -3.21 1.62
C VAL A 150 -12.35 -3.79 0.22
N HIS A 151 -11.56 -4.81 -0.16
CA HIS A 151 -11.73 -5.51 -1.46
C HIS A 151 -13.11 -6.14 -1.58
N ARG A 152 -13.57 -6.82 -0.51
CA ARG A 152 -14.89 -7.41 -0.49
C ARG A 152 -15.99 -6.34 -0.61
N LYS A 153 -15.87 -5.26 0.16
CA LYS A 153 -16.81 -4.12 0.11
C LYS A 153 -16.86 -3.49 -1.28
N LEU A 154 -15.69 -3.20 -1.86
CA LEU A 154 -15.61 -2.60 -3.19
C LEU A 154 -16.26 -3.50 -4.25
N ALA A 155 -15.99 -4.80 -4.20
CA ALA A 155 -16.58 -5.76 -5.13
C ALA A 155 -18.11 -5.79 -5.04
N GLY A 156 -18.69 -5.70 -3.85
CA GLY A 156 -20.13 -5.62 -3.64
C GLY A 156 -20.74 -4.28 -4.01
N ARG A 157 -20.06 -3.18 -3.67
CA ARG A 157 -20.57 -1.81 -3.86
C ARG A 157 -20.35 -1.27 -5.28
N TYR A 158 -19.19 -1.61 -5.88
CA TYR A 158 -18.78 -1.15 -7.21
C TYR A 158 -18.35 -2.33 -8.09
N PRO A 159 -19.28 -3.25 -8.42
CA PRO A 159 -18.95 -4.49 -9.12
C PRO A 159 -18.31 -4.25 -10.49
N GLN A 160 -18.66 -3.15 -11.17
CA GLN A 160 -18.08 -2.78 -12.46
C GLN A 160 -16.61 -2.38 -12.30
N ALA A 161 -16.26 -1.57 -11.30
CA ALA A 161 -14.89 -1.20 -11.00
C ALA A 161 -14.05 -2.43 -10.59
N TYR A 162 -14.63 -3.32 -9.77
CA TYR A 162 -13.96 -4.57 -9.40
C TYR A 162 -13.73 -5.49 -10.62
N ALA A 163 -14.70 -5.61 -11.51
CA ALA A 163 -14.57 -6.40 -12.74
C ALA A 163 -13.52 -5.80 -13.71
N ALA A 164 -13.43 -4.46 -13.79
CA ALA A 164 -12.44 -3.76 -14.60
C ALA A 164 -11.03 -3.81 -14.00
N THR A 165 -10.89 -4.12 -12.72
CA THR A 165 -9.59 -4.19 -12.04
C THR A 165 -8.78 -5.39 -12.53
N ARG A 166 -7.51 -5.15 -12.88
CA ARG A 166 -6.52 -6.17 -13.26
C ARG A 166 -5.46 -6.37 -12.20
N HIS A 167 -5.03 -5.28 -11.54
CA HIS A 167 -4.02 -5.34 -10.48
C HIS A 167 -4.46 -4.49 -9.29
N ILE A 168 -4.16 -4.96 -8.09
CA ILE A 168 -4.35 -4.23 -6.84
C ILE A 168 -2.97 -4.00 -6.23
N LEU A 169 -2.56 -2.74 -6.11
CA LEU A 169 -1.29 -2.39 -5.49
C LEU A 169 -1.52 -1.62 -4.19
N GLN A 170 -0.75 -1.95 -3.17
CA GLN A 170 -0.65 -1.09 -2.00
C GLN A 170 0.02 0.24 -2.39
N ILE A 171 -0.26 1.34 -1.69
CA ILE A 171 0.33 2.65 -2.02
C ILE A 171 1.85 2.60 -1.95
N SER A 172 2.43 1.85 -1.00
CA SER A 172 3.87 1.63 -0.91
C SER A 172 4.45 0.96 -2.16
N SER A 173 3.67 0.10 -2.85
CA SER A 173 4.09 -0.58 -4.09
C SER A 173 3.76 0.22 -5.35
N LEU A 174 2.81 1.16 -5.29
CA LEU A 174 2.47 2.00 -6.44
C LEU A 174 3.68 2.83 -6.91
N ILE A 175 4.40 3.43 -5.96
CA ILE A 175 5.54 4.28 -6.29
C ILE A 175 6.70 3.47 -6.90
N PRO A 176 7.16 2.34 -6.32
CA PRO A 176 8.16 1.48 -6.95
C PRO A 176 7.71 0.96 -8.33
N ALA A 177 6.43 0.59 -8.47
CA ALA A 177 5.86 0.15 -9.74
C ALA A 177 5.99 1.23 -10.83
N ILE A 178 5.68 2.47 -10.49
CA ILE A 178 5.86 3.63 -11.40
C ILE A 178 7.35 3.81 -11.73
N LEU A 179 8.22 3.80 -10.73
CA LEU A 179 9.66 4.01 -10.92
C LEU A 179 10.31 2.95 -11.80
N VAL A 180 9.85 1.69 -11.72
CA VAL A 180 10.31 0.59 -12.58
C VAL A 180 9.59 0.58 -13.93
N GLY A 181 8.36 1.14 -14.00
CA GLY A 181 7.49 1.01 -15.16
C GLY A 181 6.85 -0.36 -15.29
N ASP A 182 6.50 -0.99 -14.16
CA ASP A 182 5.87 -2.31 -14.13
C ASP A 182 4.82 -2.40 -13.01
N CYS A 183 3.56 -2.58 -13.37
CA CYS A 183 2.47 -2.72 -12.39
C CYS A 183 2.34 -4.14 -11.81
N THR A 184 3.23 -5.06 -12.14
CA THR A 184 3.23 -6.46 -11.65
C THR A 184 4.33 -6.74 -10.63
N ILE A 185 5.02 -5.71 -10.13
CA ILE A 185 6.05 -5.87 -9.10
C ILE A 185 5.50 -6.57 -7.84
N PRO A 186 6.34 -7.27 -7.08
CA PRO A 186 5.88 -7.93 -5.86
C PRO A 186 5.52 -6.94 -4.74
N LEU A 187 4.77 -7.44 -3.76
CA LEU A 187 4.48 -6.79 -2.49
C LEU A 187 5.36 -7.40 -1.39
N ASP A 188 5.91 -6.57 -0.53
CA ASP A 188 6.70 -7.04 0.61
C ASP A 188 5.83 -7.69 1.71
N PHE A 189 6.44 -8.57 2.52
CA PHE A 189 5.76 -9.26 3.61
C PHE A 189 5.21 -8.30 4.69
N GLY A 190 5.95 -7.22 4.99
CA GLY A 190 5.57 -6.26 6.01
C GLY A 190 4.23 -5.59 5.71
N ASN A 191 4.04 -5.18 4.47
CA ASN A 191 2.79 -4.58 4.05
C ASN A 191 1.70 -5.63 3.74
N ALA A 192 2.10 -6.81 3.24
CA ALA A 192 1.17 -7.92 3.00
C ALA A 192 0.45 -8.40 4.26
N CYS A 193 1.10 -8.36 5.44
CA CYS A 193 0.44 -8.60 6.74
C CYS A 193 -0.78 -7.70 6.93
N GLY A 194 -0.65 -6.41 6.59
CA GLY A 194 -1.72 -5.42 6.69
C GLY A 194 -2.86 -5.60 5.68
N THR A 195 -2.76 -6.55 4.76
CA THR A 195 -3.88 -6.90 3.88
C THR A 195 -4.92 -7.79 4.57
N GLY A 196 -4.51 -8.58 5.56
CA GLY A 196 -5.32 -9.59 6.20
C GLY A 196 -5.59 -10.84 5.34
N ILE A 197 -4.81 -11.04 4.26
CA ILE A 197 -4.96 -12.18 3.33
C ILE A 197 -3.71 -13.08 3.39
N MET A 198 -2.54 -12.55 3.73
CA MET A 198 -1.32 -13.32 3.80
C MET A 198 -1.33 -14.28 4.98
N ASN A 199 -0.95 -15.55 4.74
CA ASN A 199 -0.59 -16.46 5.81
C ASN A 199 0.72 -15.98 6.45
N TYR A 200 0.65 -15.62 7.73
CA TYR A 200 1.76 -14.98 8.43
C TYR A 200 3.02 -15.86 8.46
N ARG A 201 2.86 -17.16 8.77
CA ARG A 201 4.01 -18.07 8.88
C ARG A 201 4.55 -18.52 7.53
N ALA A 202 3.64 -18.84 6.59
CA ALA A 202 4.02 -19.30 5.25
C ALA A 202 4.51 -18.18 4.33
N ARG A 203 4.17 -16.92 4.63
CA ARG A 203 4.49 -15.74 3.81
C ARG A 203 3.98 -15.89 2.36
N GLN A 204 2.79 -16.43 2.24
CA GLN A 204 2.08 -16.66 0.98
C GLN A 204 0.63 -16.21 1.12
N TRP A 205 -0.07 -15.95 0.03
CA TRP A 205 -1.50 -15.70 0.08
C TRP A 205 -2.21 -16.95 0.64
N ASP A 206 -3.04 -16.75 1.66
CA ASP A 206 -3.79 -17.84 2.32
C ASP A 206 -5.04 -18.19 1.52
N GLU A 207 -5.10 -19.41 0.98
CA GLU A 207 -6.21 -19.86 0.14
C GLU A 207 -7.56 -19.85 0.87
N THR A 208 -7.58 -20.21 2.17
CA THR A 208 -8.81 -20.20 2.96
C THR A 208 -9.32 -18.77 3.14
N VAL A 209 -8.41 -17.83 3.40
CA VAL A 209 -8.77 -16.41 3.52
C VAL A 209 -9.18 -15.82 2.18
N LEU A 210 -8.49 -16.15 1.09
CA LEU A 210 -8.90 -15.75 -0.26
C LEU A 210 -10.32 -16.24 -0.59
N GLN A 211 -10.63 -17.50 -0.26
CA GLN A 211 -11.97 -18.05 -0.42
C GLN A 211 -13.01 -17.32 0.44
N ALA A 212 -12.65 -16.97 1.69
CA ALA A 212 -13.54 -16.23 2.59
C ALA A 212 -13.81 -14.81 2.10
N VAL A 213 -12.79 -14.10 1.63
CA VAL A 213 -12.91 -12.73 1.09
C VAL A 213 -13.75 -12.73 -0.18
N ALA A 214 -13.49 -13.68 -1.08
CA ALA A 214 -14.11 -13.73 -2.40
C ALA A 214 -15.40 -14.57 -2.46
N ALA A 215 -15.89 -15.10 -1.32
CA ALA A 215 -17.13 -15.86 -1.28
C ALA A 215 -18.28 -15.01 -1.86
N ASP A 216 -19.03 -15.61 -2.78
CA ASP A 216 -20.17 -14.99 -3.46
C ASP A 216 -19.80 -13.78 -4.35
N LEU A 217 -18.50 -13.53 -4.61
CA LEU A 217 -18.06 -12.49 -5.54
C LEU A 217 -17.80 -13.07 -6.95
N PRO A 218 -17.96 -12.25 -8.01
CA PRO A 218 -17.70 -12.70 -9.38
C PRO A 218 -16.27 -13.22 -9.56
N GLY A 219 -16.15 -14.44 -10.09
CA GLY A 219 -14.88 -15.12 -10.33
C GLY A 219 -14.20 -15.71 -9.09
N GLY A 220 -14.77 -15.50 -7.90
CA GLY A 220 -14.33 -16.12 -6.65
C GLY A 220 -12.87 -15.86 -6.29
N ALA A 221 -12.27 -16.76 -5.51
CA ALA A 221 -10.89 -16.64 -5.02
C ALA A 221 -9.85 -16.61 -6.16
N VAL A 222 -10.08 -17.31 -7.25
CA VAL A 222 -9.16 -17.32 -8.40
C VAL A 222 -9.05 -15.92 -9.03
N ALA A 223 -10.18 -15.24 -9.22
CA ALA A 223 -10.19 -13.90 -9.78
C ALA A 223 -9.57 -12.87 -8.82
N LEU A 224 -9.77 -13.01 -7.50
CA LEU A 224 -9.13 -12.15 -6.51
C LEU A 224 -7.61 -12.39 -6.50
N ALA A 225 -7.17 -13.65 -6.42
CA ALA A 225 -5.76 -14.00 -6.41
C ALA A 225 -5.01 -13.48 -7.65
N ALA A 226 -5.64 -13.54 -8.82
CA ALA A 226 -5.07 -13.03 -10.07
C ALA A 226 -4.86 -11.49 -10.08
N LYS A 227 -5.54 -10.76 -9.20
CA LYS A 227 -5.41 -9.31 -9.06
C LYS A 227 -4.33 -8.92 -8.04
N LEU A 228 -3.97 -9.83 -7.14
CA LEU A 228 -2.96 -9.57 -6.11
C LEU A 228 -1.54 -9.78 -6.66
N PRO A 229 -0.55 -8.97 -6.22
CA PRO A 229 0.84 -9.14 -6.63
C PRO A 229 1.45 -10.41 -5.99
N PRO A 230 2.54 -10.96 -6.56
CA PRO A 230 3.35 -11.95 -5.85
C PRO A 230 3.95 -11.34 -4.59
N LEU A 231 4.32 -12.18 -3.61
CA LEU A 231 4.95 -11.73 -2.36
C LEU A 231 6.47 -11.87 -2.44
N ALA A 232 7.19 -10.94 -1.79
CA ALA A 232 8.64 -10.94 -1.75
C ALA A 232 9.19 -10.50 -0.40
N HIS A 233 10.49 -10.75 -0.21
CA HIS A 233 11.21 -10.19 0.94
C HIS A 233 11.34 -8.66 0.80
N PRO A 234 11.23 -7.86 1.89
CA PRO A 234 11.29 -6.39 1.82
C PRO A 234 12.54 -5.79 1.16
N LEU A 235 13.66 -6.52 1.17
CA LEU A 235 14.91 -6.10 0.53
C LEU A 235 15.03 -6.51 -0.94
N THR A 236 13.98 -7.06 -1.53
CA THR A 236 14.01 -7.46 -2.95
C THR A 236 14.07 -6.23 -3.85
N ALA A 237 15.05 -6.19 -4.75
CA ALA A 237 15.03 -5.24 -5.85
C ALA A 237 14.00 -5.71 -6.90
N CYS A 238 13.00 -4.89 -7.18
CA CYS A 238 11.95 -5.21 -8.15
C CYS A 238 12.30 -4.77 -9.59
N GLY A 239 13.43 -4.12 -9.78
CA GLY A 239 13.95 -3.69 -11.08
C GLY A 239 14.92 -2.53 -10.95
N THR A 240 15.28 -1.96 -12.08
CA THR A 240 15.99 -0.68 -12.16
C THR A 240 15.05 0.43 -12.61
N ILE A 241 15.46 1.66 -12.37
CA ILE A 241 14.66 2.82 -12.68
C ILE A 241 14.32 2.91 -14.19
N ALA A 242 13.07 3.23 -14.51
CA ALA A 242 12.59 3.30 -15.88
C ALA A 242 13.25 4.44 -16.68
N ALA A 243 13.37 4.26 -17.99
CA ALA A 243 14.01 5.22 -18.91
C ALA A 243 13.39 6.64 -18.85
N TYR A 244 12.11 6.73 -18.53
CA TYR A 244 11.43 8.01 -18.29
C TYR A 244 12.16 8.86 -17.24
N PHE A 245 12.49 8.26 -16.10
CA PHE A 245 13.16 8.94 -14.97
C PHE A 245 14.64 9.21 -15.24
N GLN A 246 15.33 8.29 -15.93
CA GLN A 246 16.72 8.49 -16.36
C GLN A 246 16.83 9.75 -17.22
N ARG A 247 15.95 9.88 -18.19
CA ARG A 247 15.98 11.01 -19.14
C ARG A 247 15.49 12.32 -18.50
N ARG A 248 14.42 12.27 -17.72
CA ARG A 248 13.78 13.47 -17.18
C ARG A 248 14.50 14.04 -15.96
N TYR A 249 15.04 13.15 -15.11
CA TYR A 249 15.60 13.53 -13.81
C TYR A 249 17.08 13.15 -13.65
N GLY A 250 17.71 12.55 -14.64
CA GLY A 250 19.15 12.27 -14.65
C GLY A 250 19.59 11.06 -13.83
N PHE A 251 18.68 10.15 -13.43
CA PHE A 251 19.07 8.93 -12.72
C PHE A 251 19.93 8.02 -13.58
N SER A 252 20.88 7.29 -12.94
CA SER A 252 21.60 6.19 -13.59
C SER A 252 20.67 5.04 -13.94
N ALA A 253 20.89 4.39 -15.09
CA ALA A 253 20.17 3.18 -15.48
C ALA A 253 20.35 2.01 -14.48
N ASP A 254 21.42 2.05 -13.68
CA ASP A 254 21.75 1.04 -12.66
C ASP A 254 21.06 1.32 -11.31
N CYS A 255 20.32 2.45 -11.15
CA CYS A 255 19.62 2.78 -9.94
C CYS A 255 18.56 1.71 -9.66
N ARG A 256 18.74 0.96 -8.56
CA ARG A 256 17.85 -0.14 -8.16
C ARG A 256 16.61 0.38 -7.44
N ILE A 257 15.48 -0.19 -7.75
CA ILE A 257 14.22 0.09 -7.07
C ILE A 257 13.89 -1.08 -6.15
N ILE A 258 13.78 -0.81 -4.86
CA ILE A 258 13.39 -1.80 -3.85
C ILE A 258 11.87 -1.82 -3.75
N VAL A 259 11.27 -2.97 -3.45
CA VAL A 259 9.80 -3.17 -3.40
C VAL A 259 9.09 -2.19 -2.48
N GLY A 260 9.81 -1.56 -1.54
CA GLY A 260 9.19 -0.69 -0.53
C GLY A 260 8.49 -1.49 0.56
N SER A 261 7.94 -0.78 1.55
CA SER A 261 7.08 -1.38 2.58
C SER A 261 6.10 -0.35 3.15
N GLY A 262 5.26 -0.79 4.09
CA GLY A 262 4.42 0.12 4.87
C GLY A 262 5.25 1.06 5.75
N ASP A 263 4.68 2.21 6.11
CA ASP A 263 5.30 3.21 6.98
C ASP A 263 5.72 2.63 8.35
N ASN A 264 4.87 1.82 8.98
CA ASN A 264 5.20 1.20 10.27
C ASN A 264 6.31 0.12 10.15
N PRO A 265 6.27 -0.83 9.19
CA PRO A 265 7.39 -1.72 8.92
C PRO A 265 8.72 -1.00 8.68
N GLN A 266 8.72 0.09 7.91
CA GLN A 266 9.95 0.87 7.67
C GLN A 266 10.41 1.61 8.92
N SER A 267 9.49 2.19 9.69
CA SER A 267 9.82 2.88 10.95
C SER A 267 10.42 1.93 11.99
N LYS A 268 9.95 0.67 12.05
CA LYS A 268 10.47 -0.35 12.96
C LYS A 268 11.94 -0.66 12.71
N VAL A 269 12.42 -0.53 11.48
CA VAL A 269 13.85 -0.74 11.14
C VAL A 269 14.78 0.21 11.90
N LEU A 270 14.32 1.42 12.20
CA LEU A 270 15.10 2.44 12.91
C LEU A 270 15.37 2.09 14.39
N ALA A 271 14.58 1.14 14.95
CA ALA A 271 14.74 0.67 16.31
C ALA A 271 15.31 -0.76 16.32
N SER A 272 16.48 -0.96 16.95
CA SER A 272 17.06 -2.29 17.16
C SER A 272 16.28 -3.16 18.15
N GLY A 273 15.52 -2.53 19.06
CA GLY A 273 14.66 -3.13 20.07
C GLY A 273 13.20 -2.76 19.89
N ASP A 274 12.46 -2.73 20.97
CA ASP A 274 11.07 -2.32 20.99
C ASP A 274 10.93 -0.81 20.77
N LEU A 275 9.83 -0.42 20.11
CA LEU A 275 9.53 0.97 19.81
C LEU A 275 8.17 1.34 20.40
N LEU A 276 8.11 2.44 21.16
CA LEU A 276 6.90 3.09 21.60
C LEU A 276 6.84 4.50 21.01
N SER A 277 5.85 4.77 20.17
CA SER A 277 5.58 6.08 19.61
C SER A 277 4.36 6.71 20.29
N LEU A 278 4.58 7.87 20.92
CA LEU A 278 3.56 8.60 21.68
C LEU A 278 3.13 9.85 20.90
N GLY A 279 2.42 9.64 19.81
CA GLY A 279 1.78 10.70 19.01
C GLY A 279 0.30 10.84 19.34
N THR A 280 -0.51 11.38 18.43
CA THR A 280 -1.97 11.39 18.54
C THR A 280 -2.52 9.99 18.79
N SER A 281 -1.95 8.98 18.13
CA SER A 281 -2.12 7.57 18.47
C SER A 281 -0.89 7.05 19.20
N PHE A 282 -1.10 6.18 20.18
CA PHE A 282 -0.02 5.43 20.81
C PHE A 282 0.20 4.15 20.00
N VAL A 283 1.42 4.00 19.49
CA VAL A 283 1.81 2.85 18.69
C VAL A 283 2.95 2.13 19.40
N TYR A 284 2.80 0.84 19.61
CA TYR A 284 3.90 -0.01 20.08
C TYR A 284 4.25 -1.05 19.01
N MET A 285 5.54 -1.32 18.89
CA MET A 285 6.12 -2.31 17.98
C MET A 285 7.13 -3.13 18.76
N ILE A 286 6.72 -4.34 19.15
CA ILE A 286 7.52 -5.23 20.00
C ILE A 286 8.16 -6.27 19.11
N SER A 287 9.49 -6.39 19.17
CA SER A 287 10.25 -7.40 18.45
C SER A 287 9.81 -8.80 18.87
N SER A 288 9.60 -9.69 17.91
CA SER A 288 9.08 -11.03 18.13
C SER A 288 9.92 -12.09 17.39
N PRO A 289 11.17 -12.38 17.82
CA PRO A 289 12.09 -13.26 17.09
C PRO A 289 11.50 -14.60 16.71
N GLU A 290 10.60 -15.14 17.53
CA GLU A 290 9.92 -16.42 17.32
C GLU A 290 8.65 -16.30 16.45
N ALA A 291 8.38 -15.14 15.90
CA ALA A 291 7.16 -14.86 15.13
C ALA A 291 5.87 -15.22 15.89
N ALA A 292 5.83 -14.85 17.18
CA ALA A 292 4.69 -15.13 18.06
C ALA A 292 3.44 -14.34 17.58
N ILE A 293 2.29 -15.01 17.67
CA ILE A 293 0.98 -14.44 17.35
C ILE A 293 0.23 -14.21 18.67
N ASP A 294 -0.36 -13.03 18.86
CA ASP A 294 -1.27 -12.78 19.96
C ASP A 294 -2.61 -13.51 19.73
N PRO A 295 -2.94 -14.53 20.53
CA PRO A 295 -4.14 -15.32 20.32
C PRO A 295 -5.44 -14.54 20.56
N ASN A 296 -5.34 -13.41 21.27
CA ASN A 296 -6.48 -12.52 21.53
C ASN A 296 -6.72 -11.52 20.41
N GLY A 297 -5.74 -11.34 19.50
CA GLY A 297 -5.81 -10.38 18.38
C GLY A 297 -5.79 -8.91 18.80
N ALA A 298 -5.27 -8.61 19.99
CA ALA A 298 -5.05 -7.24 20.45
C ALA A 298 -3.85 -6.59 19.75
N ALA A 299 -2.86 -7.41 19.36
CA ALA A 299 -1.74 -7.04 18.53
C ALA A 299 -1.80 -7.72 17.16
N ASN A 300 -1.26 -7.07 16.14
CA ASN A 300 -1.12 -7.64 14.80
C ASN A 300 0.32 -8.12 14.62
N ALA A 301 0.48 -9.39 14.24
CA ALA A 301 1.79 -9.92 13.88
C ALA A 301 2.21 -9.40 12.50
N MET A 302 3.42 -8.86 12.41
CA MET A 302 3.93 -8.19 11.20
C MET A 302 5.40 -8.52 10.96
N TYR A 303 5.90 -8.14 9.78
CA TYR A 303 7.32 -8.13 9.44
C TYR A 303 7.76 -6.69 9.20
N ASP A 304 8.97 -6.34 9.69
CA ASP A 304 9.57 -5.02 9.44
C ASP A 304 10.19 -4.91 8.04
N GLY A 305 10.71 -3.73 7.71
CA GLY A 305 11.35 -3.47 6.42
C GLY A 305 12.64 -4.26 6.14
N LEU A 306 13.12 -5.07 7.11
CA LEU A 306 14.21 -6.03 6.97
C LEU A 306 13.72 -7.49 7.03
N GLY A 307 12.41 -7.72 7.06
CA GLY A 307 11.81 -9.03 7.14
C GLY A 307 11.85 -9.68 8.53
N ARG A 308 12.14 -8.92 9.58
CA ARG A 308 12.16 -9.41 10.96
C ARG A 308 10.75 -9.34 11.56
N PRO A 309 10.30 -10.37 12.29
CA PRO A 309 8.96 -10.38 12.86
C PRO A 309 8.85 -9.44 14.06
N PHE A 310 7.69 -8.78 14.17
CA PHE A 310 7.32 -7.95 15.32
C PHE A 310 5.80 -7.95 15.52
N ASN A 311 5.36 -7.57 16.72
CA ASN A 311 3.96 -7.36 17.05
C ASN A 311 3.65 -5.86 17.09
N PHE A 312 2.59 -5.48 16.39
CA PHE A 312 2.14 -4.10 16.25
C PHE A 312 0.81 -3.89 16.96
N GLY A 313 0.75 -2.90 17.82
CA GLY A 313 -0.51 -2.45 18.40
C GLY A 313 -0.65 -0.94 18.31
N CYS A 314 -1.90 -0.49 18.19
CA CYS A 314 -2.22 0.92 18.06
C CYS A 314 -3.43 1.26 18.94
N ARG A 315 -3.27 2.25 19.81
CA ARG A 315 -4.37 2.89 20.55
C ARG A 315 -4.63 4.25 19.91
N THR A 316 -5.73 4.33 19.16
CA THR A 316 -6.14 5.57 18.50
C THR A 316 -6.51 6.63 19.56
N ASN A 317 -6.15 7.89 19.31
CA ASN A 317 -6.42 9.03 20.15
C ASN A 317 -5.87 8.91 21.60
N GLY A 318 -4.80 8.16 21.80
CA GLY A 318 -4.16 8.00 23.10
C GLY A 318 -3.75 9.33 23.73
N ALA A 319 -3.18 10.25 22.94
CA ALA A 319 -2.74 11.56 23.42
C ALA A 319 -3.87 12.53 23.72
N LEU A 320 -5.11 12.28 23.27
CA LEU A 320 -6.26 13.12 23.61
C LEU A 320 -6.82 12.83 25.01
N ALA A 321 -6.28 11.83 25.69
CA ALA A 321 -6.67 11.46 27.04
C ALA A 321 -5.77 12.10 28.14
N TRP A 322 -4.82 12.97 27.75
CA TRP A 322 -3.89 13.65 28.65
C TRP A 322 -4.33 15.09 28.94
#